data_cafabcc50d2049fbbfd90d9b096e2f95
#
_entry.id   cafabcc50d2049fbbfd90d9b096e2f95
#
_cell.length_a   1.000
_cell.length_b   1.000
_cell.length_c   1.000
_cell.angle_alpha   90.00
_cell.angle_beta   90.00
_cell.angle_gamma   90.00
#
_symmetry.space_group_name_H-M   'P 1'
#
loop_
_entity.id
_entity.type
_entity.pdbx_description
1 polymer ?
#
loop_
_entity_poly.entity_id
_entity_poly.type
_entity_poly.pdbx_seq_one_letter_code
_entity_poly.pdbx_strand_id
1 'polypeptide(L)'
;MPGFERSERVRRRVEYQRIYDKGIKVHGPKFTLFRFPNGLAEGRLGIAATRKLGGAVVRNRAKRLIREVFRRNKLAPGFDIVIVPRRELLETSLVALEREFRNTLERSARRTR
;
A
#
# COMPACT_ATOMS: atom_id res chain seq x y z
N MET A 1 -17.95 10.65 -6.76
CA MET A 1 -17.64 10.16 -5.44
C MET A 1 -16.15 10.13 -5.15
N PRO A 2 -15.72 10.83 -4.17
CA PRO A 2 -14.32 10.78 -3.79
C PRO A 2 -14.05 9.41 -3.19
N GLY A 3 -13.09 8.74 -3.69
CA GLY A 3 -12.81 7.44 -3.20
C GLY A 3 -11.64 6.86 -3.91
N PHE A 4 -11.68 5.55 -3.99
CA PHE A 4 -10.64 4.79 -4.60
C PHE A 4 -11.05 4.43 -6.02
N GLU A 5 -10.62 5.25 -6.96
CA GLU A 5 -10.96 5.06 -8.36
C GLU A 5 -10.23 3.88 -8.97
N ARG A 6 -10.79 3.32 -10.03
CA ARG A 6 -10.16 2.21 -10.73
C ARG A 6 -8.77 2.57 -11.26
N SER A 7 -8.62 3.80 -11.73
CA SER A 7 -7.32 4.29 -12.23
C SER A 7 -6.27 4.39 -11.13
N GLU A 8 -6.68 4.35 -9.86
CA GLU A 8 -5.77 4.42 -8.73
C GLU A 8 -5.33 3.04 -8.22
N ARG A 9 -5.55 2.00 -9.00
CA ARG A 9 -5.21 0.64 -8.59
C ARG A 9 -4.09 0.06 -9.45
N VAL A 10 -3.15 -0.58 -8.79
CA VAL A 10 -2.22 -1.48 -9.46
C VAL A 10 -2.98 -2.77 -9.67
N ARG A 11 -3.07 -3.27 -10.91
CA ARG A 11 -3.95 -4.39 -11.22
C ARG A 11 -3.27 -5.57 -11.87
N ARG A 12 -2.25 -5.33 -12.69
CA ARG A 12 -1.64 -6.38 -13.48
C ARG A 12 -0.51 -7.06 -12.74
N ARG A 13 -0.42 -8.38 -12.90
CA ARG A 13 0.66 -9.14 -12.29
C ARG A 13 2.04 -8.61 -12.68
N VAL A 14 2.20 -8.22 -13.93
CA VAL A 14 3.48 -7.69 -14.41
C VAL A 14 3.85 -6.38 -13.73
N GLU A 15 2.84 -5.58 -13.37
CA GLU A 15 3.07 -4.34 -12.64
C GLU A 15 3.56 -4.63 -11.22
N TYR A 16 2.90 -5.57 -10.54
CA TYR A 16 3.33 -5.98 -9.19
C TYR A 16 4.76 -6.51 -9.22
N GLN A 17 5.06 -7.35 -10.20
CA GLN A 17 6.39 -7.94 -10.30
C GLN A 17 7.47 -6.87 -10.48
N ARG A 18 7.21 -5.88 -11.32
CA ARG A 18 8.14 -4.78 -11.54
C ARG A 18 8.37 -3.98 -10.26
N ILE A 19 7.31 -3.73 -9.51
CA ILE A 19 7.40 -2.99 -8.26
C ILE A 19 8.22 -3.76 -7.23
N TYR A 20 8.00 -5.07 -7.13
CA TYR A 20 8.79 -5.91 -6.23
C TYR A 20 10.27 -5.93 -6.61
N ASP A 21 10.56 -6.00 -7.91
CA ASP A 21 11.93 -6.13 -8.38
C ASP A 21 12.71 -4.82 -8.31
N LYS A 22 12.05 -3.72 -8.58
CA LYS A 22 12.74 -2.44 -8.76
C LYS A 22 12.34 -1.36 -7.78
N GLY A 23 11.27 -1.55 -7.06
CA GLY A 23 10.78 -0.55 -6.12
C GLY A 23 11.61 -0.47 -4.85
N ILE A 24 11.44 0.63 -4.14
CA ILE A 24 12.04 0.81 -2.84
C ILE A 24 11.17 0.09 -1.81
N LYS A 25 11.79 -0.77 -1.00
CA LYS A 25 11.09 -1.59 -0.02
C LYS A 25 11.36 -1.08 1.38
N VAL A 26 10.30 -0.87 2.14
CA VAL A 26 10.40 -0.47 3.54
C VAL A 26 9.61 -1.45 4.40
N HIS A 27 10.27 -2.07 5.35
CA HIS A 27 9.63 -2.97 6.30
C HIS A 27 9.07 -2.18 7.47
N GLY A 28 7.88 -2.56 7.91
CA GLY A 28 7.27 -2.01 9.11
C GLY A 28 6.67 -3.13 9.94
N PRO A 29 6.22 -2.82 11.17
CA PRO A 29 5.64 -3.86 12.03
C PRO A 29 4.27 -4.34 11.59
N LYS A 30 3.54 -3.52 10.83
CA LYS A 30 2.16 -3.85 10.43
C LYS A 30 2.04 -4.21 8.97
N PHE A 31 2.98 -3.76 8.15
CA PHE A 31 2.99 -4.07 6.72
C PHE A 31 4.37 -3.76 6.14
N THR A 32 4.61 -4.28 4.95
CA THR A 32 5.76 -3.92 4.13
C THR A 32 5.24 -3.05 2.99
N LEU A 33 5.95 -1.99 2.68
CA LEU A 33 5.57 -1.04 1.64
C LEU A 33 6.62 -1.04 0.53
N PHE A 34 6.15 -1.07 -0.71
CA PHE A 34 7.00 -0.88 -1.89
C PHE A 34 6.57 0.39 -2.59
N ARG A 35 7.53 1.18 -3.06
CA ARG A 35 7.27 2.43 -3.77
C ARG A 35 8.04 2.43 -5.09
N PHE A 36 7.35 2.75 -6.17
CA PHE A 36 7.95 2.76 -7.51
C PHE A 36 7.35 3.89 -8.35
N PRO A 37 8.18 4.70 -9.05
CA PRO A 37 7.64 5.77 -9.90
C PRO A 37 6.78 5.20 -11.02
N ASN A 38 5.62 5.81 -11.26
CA ASN A 38 4.69 5.30 -12.26
C ASN A 38 4.53 6.20 -13.49
N GLY A 39 5.15 7.38 -13.50
CA GLY A 39 5.05 8.29 -14.64
C GLY A 39 3.68 8.94 -14.83
N LEU A 40 2.79 8.79 -13.84
CA LEU A 40 1.45 9.33 -13.90
C LEU A 40 1.31 10.51 -12.94
N ALA A 41 0.24 11.28 -13.11
CA ALA A 41 -0.03 12.40 -12.20
C ALA A 41 -0.52 11.93 -10.85
N GLU A 42 -1.20 10.78 -10.81
CA GLU A 42 -1.78 10.25 -9.58
C GLU A 42 -0.98 9.08 -9.03
N GLY A 43 -1.21 8.80 -7.75
CA GLY A 43 -0.67 7.63 -7.11
C GLY A 43 -1.60 6.44 -7.33
N ARG A 44 -1.02 5.24 -7.37
CA ARG A 44 -1.81 4.02 -7.48
C ARG A 44 -1.46 3.08 -6.33
N LEU A 45 -2.45 2.33 -5.88
CA LEU A 45 -2.32 1.41 -4.76
C LEU A 45 -2.52 -0.03 -5.21
N GLY A 46 -1.62 -0.91 -4.78
CA GLY A 46 -1.79 -2.34 -4.89
C GLY A 46 -1.73 -2.95 -3.50
N ILE A 47 -2.50 -4.00 -3.27
CA ILE A 47 -2.52 -4.68 -1.97
C ILE A 47 -2.29 -6.17 -2.21
N ALA A 48 -1.22 -6.69 -1.62
CA ALA A 48 -0.88 -8.11 -1.74
C ALA A 48 -1.24 -8.82 -0.43
N ALA A 49 -2.53 -9.09 -0.25
CA ALA A 49 -3.03 -9.84 0.91
C ALA A 49 -3.01 -11.31 0.57
N THR A 50 -1.98 -12.00 1.03
CA THR A 50 -1.77 -13.42 0.72
C THR A 50 -2.54 -14.33 1.66
N ARG A 51 -2.61 -15.62 1.32
CA ARG A 51 -3.25 -16.63 2.15
C ARG A 51 -2.60 -16.78 3.51
N LYS A 52 -1.34 -16.38 3.64
CA LYS A 52 -0.64 -16.39 4.93
C LYS A 52 -1.28 -15.46 5.94
N LEU A 53 -1.94 -14.41 5.46
CA LEU A 53 -2.62 -13.47 6.33
C LEU A 53 -3.85 -14.10 6.98
N GLY A 54 -4.55 -14.94 6.24
CA GLY A 54 -5.77 -15.59 6.70
C GLY A 54 -6.70 -15.90 5.55
N GLY A 55 -7.93 -16.26 5.86
CA GLY A 55 -8.95 -16.57 4.87
C GLY A 55 -9.48 -15.33 4.17
N ALA A 56 -10.46 -15.54 3.30
CA ALA A 56 -11.00 -14.47 2.46
C ALA A 56 -11.55 -13.30 3.28
N VAL A 57 -12.25 -13.58 4.37
CA VAL A 57 -12.84 -12.54 5.22
C VAL A 57 -11.74 -11.66 5.81
N VAL A 58 -10.69 -12.30 6.32
CA VAL A 58 -9.54 -11.59 6.91
C VAL A 58 -8.83 -10.74 5.87
N ARG A 59 -8.58 -11.32 4.70
CA ARG A 59 -7.91 -10.60 3.61
C ARG A 59 -8.72 -9.41 3.14
N ASN A 60 -10.04 -9.58 3.01
CA ASN A 60 -10.91 -8.49 2.58
C ASN A 60 -10.95 -7.37 3.61
N ARG A 61 -10.92 -7.71 4.89
CA ARG A 61 -10.87 -6.71 5.96
C ARG A 61 -9.58 -5.89 5.88
N ALA A 62 -8.46 -6.55 5.66
CA ALA A 62 -7.17 -5.87 5.54
C ALA A 62 -7.19 -4.93 4.34
N LYS A 63 -7.71 -5.40 3.20
CA LYS A 63 -7.80 -4.58 1.99
C LYS A 63 -8.66 -3.33 2.23
N ARG A 64 -9.79 -3.51 2.93
CA ARG A 64 -10.68 -2.39 3.20
C ARG A 64 -9.99 -1.32 4.06
N LEU A 65 -9.29 -1.76 5.10
CA LEU A 65 -8.57 -0.84 5.97
C LEU A 65 -7.49 -0.06 5.20
N ILE A 66 -6.73 -0.76 4.38
CA ILE A 66 -5.66 -0.13 3.61
C ILE A 66 -6.21 0.84 2.57
N ARG A 67 -7.30 0.47 1.89
CA ARG A 67 -7.95 1.36 0.92
C ARG A 67 -8.47 2.63 1.58
N GLU A 68 -9.01 2.49 2.79
CA GLU A 68 -9.53 3.64 3.53
C GLU A 68 -8.40 4.61 3.88
N VAL A 69 -7.27 4.09 4.34
CA VAL A 69 -6.10 4.90 4.64
C VAL A 69 -5.59 5.61 3.39
N PHE A 70 -5.50 4.89 2.29
CA PHE A 70 -5.01 5.47 1.03
C PHE A 70 -5.96 6.55 0.51
N ARG A 71 -7.27 6.29 0.59
CA ARG A 71 -8.27 7.24 0.15
C ARG A 71 -8.17 8.56 0.90
N ARG A 72 -7.90 8.48 2.18
CA ARG A 72 -7.77 9.66 3.05
C ARG A 72 -6.44 10.39 2.90
N ASN A 73 -5.43 9.67 2.44
CA ASN A 73 -4.06 10.16 2.46
C ASN A 73 -3.39 9.96 1.11
N LYS A 74 -3.84 10.62 0.08
CA LYS A 74 -3.26 10.46 -1.26
C LYS A 74 -1.91 11.15 -1.34
N LEU A 75 -0.94 10.59 -0.62
CA LEU A 75 0.36 11.19 -0.37
C LEU A 75 1.46 10.75 -1.33
N ALA A 76 1.12 10.00 -2.36
CA ALA A 76 2.13 9.46 -3.26
C ALA A 76 1.80 9.71 -4.74
N PRO A 77 1.49 10.97 -5.12
CA PRO A 77 1.24 11.25 -6.54
C PRO A 77 2.50 10.91 -7.35
N GLY A 78 2.31 10.25 -8.47
CA GLY A 78 3.41 9.85 -9.33
C GLY A 78 4.07 8.54 -8.94
N PHE A 79 3.53 7.84 -7.94
CA PHE A 79 4.11 6.56 -7.48
C PHE A 79 3.08 5.46 -7.39
N ASP A 80 3.55 4.24 -7.63
CA ASP A 80 2.80 3.05 -7.28
C ASP A 80 3.25 2.61 -5.91
N ILE A 81 2.28 2.35 -5.04
CA ILE A 81 2.53 1.86 -3.68
C ILE A 81 1.90 0.48 -3.58
N VAL A 82 2.70 -0.51 -3.18
CA VAL A 82 2.18 -1.84 -2.89
C VAL A 82 2.35 -2.11 -1.40
N ILE A 83 1.26 -2.49 -0.76
CA ILE A 83 1.24 -2.84 0.66
C ILE A 83 1.07 -4.33 0.80
N VAL A 84 1.98 -4.95 1.54
CA VAL A 84 1.87 -6.36 1.91
C VAL A 84 1.55 -6.39 3.41
N PRO A 85 0.28 -6.61 3.77
CA PRO A 85 -0.13 -6.53 5.18
C PRO A 85 0.34 -7.71 6.00
N ARG A 86 0.62 -7.44 7.28
CA ARG A 86 0.88 -8.45 8.28
C ARG A 86 -0.34 -8.58 9.18
N ARG A 87 -0.41 -9.64 9.95
CA ARG A 87 -1.56 -9.87 10.84
C ARG A 87 -1.77 -8.73 11.83
N GLU A 88 -0.69 -8.14 12.30
CA GLU A 88 -0.73 -7.03 13.24
C GLU A 88 -1.52 -5.83 12.73
N LEU A 89 -1.63 -5.69 11.42
CA LEU A 89 -2.43 -4.62 10.83
C LEU A 89 -3.89 -4.70 11.23
N LEU A 90 -4.41 -5.92 11.38
CA LEU A 90 -5.83 -6.14 11.69
C LEU A 90 -6.21 -5.69 13.09
N GLU A 91 -5.25 -5.56 13.98
CA GLU A 91 -5.48 -5.16 15.37
C GLU A 91 -5.19 -3.67 15.58
N THR A 92 -4.93 -2.95 14.51
CA THR A 92 -4.54 -1.55 14.58
C THR A 92 -5.74 -0.66 14.29
N SER A 93 -5.90 0.42 15.06
CA SER A 93 -6.94 1.40 14.78
C SER A 93 -6.64 2.12 13.46
N LEU A 94 -7.67 2.67 12.85
CA LEU A 94 -7.51 3.41 11.60
C LEU A 94 -6.55 4.59 11.77
N VAL A 95 -6.65 5.30 12.89
CA VAL A 95 -5.79 6.44 13.16
C VAL A 95 -4.33 6.01 13.27
N ALA A 96 -4.08 4.93 14.00
CA ALA A 96 -2.72 4.41 14.14
C ALA A 96 -2.17 3.90 12.82
N LEU A 97 -3.03 3.29 12.01
CA LEU A 97 -2.63 2.78 10.70
C LEU A 97 -2.29 3.94 9.75
N GLU A 98 -3.05 5.02 9.80
CA GLU A 98 -2.76 6.23 9.02
C GLU A 98 -1.38 6.78 9.36
N ARG A 99 -1.09 6.85 10.65
CA ARG A 99 0.21 7.35 11.13
C ARG A 99 1.35 6.47 10.62
N GLU A 100 1.15 5.16 10.72
CA GLU A 100 2.13 4.20 10.25
C GLU A 100 2.36 4.33 8.75
N PHE A 101 1.30 4.51 8.00
CA PHE A 101 1.35 4.66 6.56
C PHE A 101 2.16 5.91 6.17
N ARG A 102 1.86 7.04 6.78
CA ARG A 102 2.57 8.29 6.51
C ARG A 102 4.04 8.18 6.86
N ASN A 103 4.35 7.61 8.02
CA ASN A 103 5.72 7.44 8.47
C ASN A 103 6.50 6.54 7.53
N THR A 104 5.87 5.48 7.06
CA THR A 104 6.51 4.52 6.16
C THR A 104 6.74 5.13 4.79
N LEU A 105 5.79 5.90 4.28
CA LEU A 105 5.97 6.63 3.03
C LEU A 105 7.12 7.62 3.13
N GLU A 106 7.20 8.35 4.24
CA GLU A 106 8.27 9.31 4.45
C GLU A 106 9.62 8.62 4.47
N ARG A 107 9.72 7.49 5.16
CA ARG A 107 10.97 6.71 5.17
C ARG A 107 11.34 6.23 3.77
N SER A 108 10.34 5.85 2.97
CA SER A 108 10.61 5.39 1.60
C SER A 108 11.14 6.54 0.73
N ALA A 109 10.66 7.75 0.97
CA ALA A 109 11.09 8.93 0.20
C ALA A 109 12.54 9.30 0.49
N ARG A 110 13.05 8.94 1.67
CA ARG A 110 14.45 9.20 2.03
C ARG A 110 15.41 8.20 1.43
N ARG A 111 14.92 7.07 0.97
CA ARG A 111 15.75 6.06 0.33
C ARG A 111 15.80 6.35 -1.16
N THR A 112 16.99 6.41 -1.71
CA THR A 112 17.17 6.60 -3.15
C THR A 112 18.00 5.46 -3.69
N ARG A 113 17.79 5.18 -4.95
CA ARG A 113 18.59 4.17 -5.63
C ARG A 113 19.65 4.82 -6.49
#